data_6f2ff5625aa9ce5ed6586ac1459467f0
#
_entry.id   6f2ff5625aa9ce5ed6586ac1459467f0
#
_cell.length_a   1.000
_cell.length_b   1.000
_cell.length_c   1.000
_cell.angle_alpha   90.00
_cell.angle_beta   90.00
_cell.angle_gamma   90.00
#
_symmetry.space_group_name_H-M   'P 1'
#
loop_
_entity.id
_entity.type
_entity.pdbx_description
1 polymer ?
#
loop_
_entity_poly.entity_id
_entity_poly.type
_entity_poly.pdbx_seq_one_letter_code
_entity_poly.pdbx_strand_id
1 'polypeptide(L)'
;MRSRGHRYLTLVSDHGTSTIVWGAPGKDAATLGKFFDALPEGGLEQVEAVSMDLGLAYIKAVRERAPGAVICFDPFHVIKLVTDALDSVRRQVWQSARRYPDKAIAKKYKGARWALLKNPKDLTDDQGDTLKALRRNGGALWRAYQLKEALRAVFAGDLPPADVMDLIDRWCSRAQRSRIPDFVKAAATIRKHKDGICAAIERQLSNGRHEGLNNKIRTMTRRAYGFHSPEAALALVMLTCGPTTLTLPYHTGSHPHS
;
A
#
# COMPACT_ATOMS: atom_id res chain seq x y z
N MET A 1 -28.05 -8.44 -9.56
CA MET A 1 -28.26 -7.15 -8.90
C MET A 1 -26.92 -6.63 -8.35
N ARG A 2 -26.38 -5.54 -8.89
CA ARG A 2 -25.17 -4.92 -8.34
C ARG A 2 -25.58 -4.09 -7.13
N SER A 3 -25.22 -4.51 -5.92
CA SER A 3 -25.37 -3.67 -4.73
C SER A 3 -24.42 -2.47 -4.85
N ARG A 4 -24.96 -1.27 -4.95
CA ARG A 4 -24.24 -0.02 -4.84
C ARG A 4 -23.79 0.16 -3.40
N GLY A 5 -22.55 -0.20 -3.09
CA GLY A 5 -21.95 0.04 -1.79
C GLY A 5 -20.77 -0.90 -1.55
N HIS A 6 -19.54 -0.37 -1.66
CA HIS A 6 -18.37 -1.11 -1.20
C HIS A 6 -18.47 -1.26 0.33
N ARG A 7 -18.59 -2.49 0.82
CA ARG A 7 -18.50 -2.80 2.24
C ARG A 7 -17.03 -2.99 2.58
N TYR A 8 -16.56 -2.29 3.59
CA TYR A 8 -15.16 -2.34 4.05
C TYR A 8 -15.08 -3.05 5.39
N LEU A 9 -13.98 -3.74 5.62
CA LEU A 9 -13.56 -4.24 6.91
C LEU A 9 -12.29 -3.52 7.32
N THR A 10 -12.24 -3.02 8.55
CA THR A 10 -10.99 -2.64 9.21
C THR A 10 -10.48 -3.86 9.93
N LEU A 11 -9.23 -4.23 9.67
CA LEU A 11 -8.55 -5.35 10.28
C LEU A 11 -7.30 -4.84 10.96
N VAL A 12 -7.04 -5.32 12.17
CA VAL A 12 -5.80 -5.07 12.90
C VAL A 12 -5.06 -6.39 13.01
N SER A 13 -3.80 -6.38 12.65
CA SER A 13 -2.92 -7.54 12.74
C SER A 13 -1.74 -7.23 13.64
N ASP A 14 -1.32 -8.21 14.40
CA ASP A 14 -0.08 -8.17 15.13
C ASP A 14 1.09 -8.42 14.16
N HIS A 15 2.07 -7.53 14.19
CA HIS A 15 3.24 -7.58 13.31
C HIS A 15 4.19 -8.72 13.67
N GLY A 16 4.29 -9.07 14.94
CA GLY A 16 5.15 -10.15 15.45
C GLY A 16 4.66 -11.52 15.00
N THR A 17 3.37 -11.80 15.19
CA THR A 17 2.75 -13.10 14.88
C THR A 17 2.21 -13.20 13.47
N SER A 18 2.04 -12.06 12.78
CA SER A 18 1.37 -11.96 11.47
C SER A 18 -0.07 -12.51 11.45
N THR A 19 -0.78 -12.40 12.58
CA THR A 19 -2.18 -12.83 12.72
C THR A 19 -3.10 -11.64 12.83
N ILE A 20 -4.37 -11.81 12.43
CA ILE A 20 -5.41 -10.81 12.64
C ILE A 20 -5.89 -10.91 14.08
N VAL A 21 -5.65 -9.88 14.87
CA VAL A 21 -6.02 -9.85 16.30
C VAL A 21 -7.37 -9.19 16.53
N TRP A 22 -7.84 -8.36 15.59
CA TRP A 22 -9.11 -7.67 15.69
C TRP A 22 -9.65 -7.28 14.31
N GLY A 23 -10.98 -7.10 14.22
CA GLY A 23 -11.61 -6.57 13.01
C GLY A 23 -13.04 -6.09 13.25
N ALA A 24 -13.49 -5.14 12.42
CA ALA A 24 -14.86 -4.65 12.41
C ALA A 24 -15.28 -4.15 11.03
N PRO A 25 -16.59 -4.14 10.71
CA PRO A 25 -17.13 -3.46 9.54
C PRO A 25 -16.91 -1.95 9.65
N GLY A 26 -16.43 -1.33 8.55
CA GLY A 26 -16.17 0.10 8.45
C GLY A 26 -14.75 0.42 7.97
N LYS A 27 -14.45 1.71 7.80
CA LYS A 27 -13.13 2.21 7.36
C LYS A 27 -12.81 3.61 7.88
N ASP A 28 -13.41 4.01 8.96
CA ASP A 28 -13.26 5.35 9.53
C ASP A 28 -12.53 5.32 10.88
N ALA A 29 -12.28 6.51 11.42
CA ALA A 29 -11.60 6.68 12.70
C ALA A 29 -12.38 6.04 13.86
N ALA A 30 -13.71 6.12 13.83
CA ALA A 30 -14.58 5.54 14.87
C ALA A 30 -14.50 4.00 14.86
N THR A 31 -14.40 3.40 13.66
CA THR A 31 -14.22 1.94 13.53
C THR A 31 -12.90 1.50 14.14
N LEU A 32 -11.78 2.17 13.83
CA LEU A 32 -10.49 1.83 14.45
C LEU A 32 -10.46 2.16 15.95
N GLY A 33 -11.18 3.21 16.38
CA GLY A 33 -11.34 3.54 17.80
C GLY A 33 -11.84 2.37 18.64
N LYS A 34 -12.77 1.57 18.11
CA LYS A 34 -13.31 0.37 18.78
C LYS A 34 -12.23 -0.68 19.08
N PHE A 35 -11.18 -0.75 18.29
CA PHE A 35 -10.04 -1.63 18.60
C PHE A 35 -9.36 -1.20 19.88
N PHE A 36 -9.07 0.09 20.04
CA PHE A 36 -8.42 0.61 21.24
C PHE A 36 -9.33 0.49 22.48
N ASP A 37 -10.66 0.67 22.30
CA ASP A 37 -11.64 0.48 23.35
C ASP A 37 -11.77 -0.99 23.78
N ALA A 38 -11.44 -1.94 22.93
CA ALA A 38 -11.49 -3.39 23.19
C ALA A 38 -10.19 -3.96 23.78
N LEU A 39 -9.13 -3.16 23.91
CA LEU A 39 -7.90 -3.60 24.54
C LEU A 39 -8.12 -3.85 26.05
N PRO A 40 -7.48 -4.88 26.63
CA PRO A 40 -7.52 -5.09 28.08
C PRO A 40 -6.82 -3.94 28.80
N GLU A 41 -7.05 -3.85 30.12
CA GLU A 41 -6.35 -2.89 30.99
C GLU A 41 -4.82 -3.05 30.82
N GLY A 42 -4.10 -1.94 30.66
CA GLY A 42 -2.65 -1.94 30.34
C GLY A 42 -2.31 -2.35 28.89
N GLY A 43 -3.29 -2.71 28.07
CA GLY A 43 -3.03 -3.12 26.69
C GLY A 43 -2.66 -1.96 25.76
N LEU A 44 -3.14 -0.76 26.07
CA LEU A 44 -2.83 0.43 25.28
C LEU A 44 -1.35 0.83 25.39
N GLU A 45 -0.78 0.72 26.56
CA GLU A 45 0.62 1.03 26.87
C GLU A 45 1.58 0.07 26.16
N GLN A 46 1.11 -1.13 25.78
CA GLN A 46 1.88 -2.10 25.02
C GLN A 46 1.90 -1.82 23.52
N VAL A 47 1.07 -0.89 23.04
CA VAL A 47 1.07 -0.50 21.63
C VAL A 47 2.21 0.49 21.36
N GLU A 48 3.38 -0.04 21.04
CA GLU A 48 4.59 0.78 20.78
C GLU A 48 4.56 1.48 19.42
N ALA A 49 4.04 0.81 18.39
CA ALA A 49 3.99 1.34 17.04
C ALA A 49 2.77 0.82 16.26
N VAL A 50 2.25 1.64 15.36
CA VAL A 50 1.15 1.29 14.47
C VAL A 50 1.56 1.54 13.03
N SER A 51 1.66 0.47 12.22
CA SER A 51 1.91 0.57 10.78
C SER A 51 0.60 0.67 10.01
N MET A 52 0.52 1.64 9.11
CA MET A 52 -0.69 1.89 8.32
C MET A 52 -0.37 2.52 6.96
N ASP A 53 -1.38 2.63 6.11
CA ASP A 53 -1.31 3.48 4.92
C ASP A 53 -1.38 4.98 5.30
N LEU A 54 -1.21 5.85 4.31
CA LEU A 54 -1.27 7.31 4.50
C LEU A 54 -2.72 7.84 4.71
N GLY A 55 -3.63 7.00 5.22
CA GLY A 55 -5.04 7.30 5.40
C GLY A 55 -5.31 8.22 6.60
N LEU A 56 -5.83 9.42 6.38
CA LEU A 56 -6.06 10.43 7.42
C LEU A 56 -6.97 9.95 8.56
N ALA A 57 -7.95 9.10 8.27
CA ALA A 57 -8.91 8.61 9.26
C ALA A 57 -8.22 7.77 10.36
N TYR A 58 -7.34 6.87 9.97
CA TYR A 58 -6.61 6.01 10.90
C TYR A 58 -5.53 6.78 11.66
N ILE A 59 -4.85 7.71 11.00
CA ILE A 59 -3.88 8.61 11.67
C ILE A 59 -4.57 9.37 12.82
N LYS A 60 -5.77 9.89 12.58
CA LYS A 60 -6.57 10.58 13.59
C LYS A 60 -6.87 9.66 14.78
N ALA A 61 -7.40 8.46 14.51
CA ALA A 61 -7.76 7.51 15.56
C ALA A 61 -6.55 7.13 16.45
N VAL A 62 -5.38 6.85 15.84
CA VAL A 62 -4.18 6.51 16.59
C VAL A 62 -3.70 7.68 17.44
N ARG A 63 -3.66 8.89 16.89
CA ARG A 63 -3.23 10.09 17.66
C ARG A 63 -4.14 10.40 18.85
N GLU A 64 -5.45 10.15 18.71
CA GLU A 64 -6.43 10.41 19.77
C GLU A 64 -6.45 9.31 20.83
N ARG A 65 -6.25 8.04 20.44
CA ARG A 65 -6.45 6.88 21.32
C ARG A 65 -5.14 6.29 21.85
N ALA A 66 -4.07 6.34 21.07
CA ALA A 66 -2.76 5.81 21.42
C ALA A 66 -1.66 6.86 21.14
N PRO A 67 -1.66 8.01 21.85
CA PRO A 67 -0.72 9.12 21.58
C PRO A 67 0.75 8.72 21.82
N GLY A 68 1.01 7.71 22.64
CA GLY A 68 2.36 7.16 22.88
C GLY A 68 2.87 6.27 21.75
N ALA A 69 2.00 5.77 20.87
CA ALA A 69 2.38 4.88 19.80
C ALA A 69 3.01 5.64 18.62
N VAL A 70 4.11 5.10 18.10
CA VAL A 70 4.79 5.63 16.91
C VAL A 70 4.00 5.26 15.67
N ILE A 71 3.56 6.25 14.88
CA ILE A 71 2.89 6.00 13.60
C ILE A 71 3.94 5.73 12.53
N CYS A 72 3.88 4.55 11.92
CA CYS A 72 4.76 4.11 10.85
C CYS A 72 4.02 4.05 9.51
N PHE A 73 4.63 4.61 8.46
CA PHE A 73 4.08 4.55 7.10
C PHE A 73 4.94 3.65 6.23
N ASP A 74 4.33 2.57 5.75
CA ASP A 74 5.02 1.61 4.91
C ASP A 74 5.53 2.26 3.60
N PRO A 75 6.83 2.09 3.28
CA PRO A 75 7.43 2.50 2.02
C PRO A 75 6.67 2.01 0.77
N PHE A 76 6.02 0.84 0.82
CA PHE A 76 5.19 0.35 -0.28
C PHE A 76 4.06 1.33 -0.63
N HIS A 77 3.36 1.89 0.37
CA HIS A 77 2.30 2.88 0.14
C HIS A 77 2.85 4.22 -0.37
N VAL A 78 4.08 4.56 0.01
CA VAL A 78 4.78 5.74 -0.53
C VAL A 78 5.09 5.55 -2.02
N ILE A 79 5.60 4.37 -2.41
CA ILE A 79 5.83 4.03 -3.82
C ILE A 79 4.52 3.97 -4.60
N LYS A 80 3.46 3.42 -4.00
CA LYS A 80 2.13 3.40 -4.61
C LYS A 80 1.63 4.81 -4.89
N LEU A 81 1.79 5.76 -3.97
CA LEU A 81 1.40 7.16 -4.15
C LEU A 81 2.05 7.78 -5.40
N VAL A 82 3.36 7.60 -5.59
CA VAL A 82 4.06 8.14 -6.77
C VAL A 82 3.76 7.36 -8.05
N THR A 83 3.44 6.09 -7.93
CA THR A 83 2.98 5.26 -9.06
C THR A 83 1.61 5.71 -9.55
N ASP A 84 0.70 6.01 -8.64
CA ASP A 84 -0.62 6.57 -8.95
C ASP A 84 -0.49 7.98 -9.57
N ALA A 85 0.44 8.81 -9.06
CA ALA A 85 0.78 10.12 -9.65
C ALA A 85 1.29 9.98 -11.10
N LEU A 86 2.18 9.02 -11.36
CA LEU A 86 2.67 8.72 -12.71
C LEU A 86 1.54 8.28 -13.65
N ASP A 87 0.62 7.42 -13.20
CA ASP A 87 -0.52 6.99 -14.02
C ASP A 87 -1.47 8.17 -14.32
N SER A 88 -1.62 9.10 -13.38
CA SER A 88 -2.36 10.34 -13.60
C SER A 88 -1.72 11.17 -14.71
N VAL A 89 -0.42 11.41 -14.67
CA VAL A 89 0.33 12.12 -15.72
C VAL A 89 0.17 11.41 -17.08
N ARG A 90 0.32 10.07 -17.11
CA ARG A 90 0.11 9.29 -18.34
C ARG A 90 -1.29 9.50 -18.92
N ARG A 91 -2.33 9.48 -18.08
CA ARG A 91 -3.72 9.71 -18.51
C ARG A 91 -3.92 11.12 -19.07
N GLN A 92 -3.32 12.13 -18.44
CA GLN A 92 -3.38 13.52 -18.93
C GLN A 92 -2.70 13.66 -20.30
N VAL A 93 -1.49 13.11 -20.46
CA VAL A 93 -0.77 13.10 -21.75
C VAL A 93 -1.56 12.34 -22.82
N TRP A 94 -2.12 11.19 -22.48
CA TRP A 94 -2.98 10.43 -23.39
C TRP A 94 -4.23 11.22 -23.82
N GLN A 95 -4.93 11.85 -22.87
CA GLN A 95 -6.10 12.67 -23.17
C GLN A 95 -5.75 13.87 -24.07
N SER A 96 -4.63 14.53 -23.81
CA SER A 96 -4.12 15.60 -24.65
C SER A 96 -3.80 15.12 -26.06
N ALA A 97 -3.12 13.96 -26.18
CA ALA A 97 -2.80 13.37 -27.48
C ALA A 97 -4.03 12.97 -28.31
N ARG A 98 -5.16 12.64 -27.67
CA ARG A 98 -6.41 12.33 -28.36
C ARG A 98 -7.01 13.51 -29.12
N ARG A 99 -6.63 14.74 -28.80
CA ARG A 99 -7.11 15.96 -29.46
C ARG A 99 -6.44 16.17 -30.82
N TYR A 100 -5.31 15.51 -31.07
CA TYR A 100 -4.61 15.59 -32.36
C TYR A 100 -5.20 14.60 -33.37
N PRO A 101 -5.09 14.91 -34.69
CA PRO A 101 -5.58 14.03 -35.75
C PRO A 101 -4.95 12.64 -35.73
N ASP A 102 -3.65 12.56 -35.42
CA ASP A 102 -2.92 11.29 -35.34
C ASP A 102 -3.27 10.49 -34.06
N LYS A 103 -4.17 9.53 -34.22
CA LYS A 103 -4.59 8.61 -33.15
C LYS A 103 -3.51 7.61 -32.75
N ALA A 104 -2.47 7.40 -33.56
CA ALA A 104 -1.40 6.45 -33.24
C ALA A 104 -0.61 6.89 -32.03
N ILE A 105 -0.35 8.19 -31.87
CA ILE A 105 0.32 8.76 -30.70
C ILE A 105 -0.48 8.49 -29.41
N ALA A 106 -1.78 8.75 -29.44
CA ALA A 106 -2.65 8.48 -28.30
C ALA A 106 -2.66 7.00 -27.91
N LYS A 107 -2.69 6.09 -28.90
CA LYS A 107 -2.63 4.63 -28.67
C LYS A 107 -1.33 4.22 -27.96
N LYS A 108 -0.19 4.80 -28.35
CA LYS A 108 1.11 4.56 -27.70
C LYS A 108 1.08 4.94 -26.21
N TYR A 109 0.57 6.12 -25.84
CA TYR A 109 0.48 6.53 -24.43
C TYR A 109 -0.49 5.66 -23.61
N LYS A 110 -1.61 5.20 -24.21
CA LYS A 110 -2.51 4.25 -23.57
C LYS A 110 -1.82 2.92 -23.30
N GLY A 111 -1.12 2.37 -24.29
CA GLY A 111 -0.39 1.10 -24.21
C GLY A 111 0.82 1.12 -23.27
N ALA A 112 1.41 2.29 -23.02
CA ALA A 112 2.59 2.44 -22.17
C ALA A 112 2.34 2.19 -20.66
N ARG A 113 1.10 1.94 -20.24
CA ARG A 113 0.76 1.81 -18.82
C ARG A 113 1.68 0.83 -18.09
N TRP A 114 1.77 -0.39 -18.57
CA TRP A 114 2.52 -1.44 -17.87
C TRP A 114 4.04 -1.23 -17.96
N ALA A 115 4.54 -0.65 -19.04
CA ALA A 115 5.94 -0.25 -19.15
C ALA A 115 6.33 0.80 -18.10
N LEU A 116 5.42 1.72 -17.77
CA LEU A 116 5.66 2.78 -16.79
C LEU A 116 5.48 2.34 -15.34
N LEU A 117 4.50 1.46 -15.06
CA LEU A 117 4.09 1.14 -13.69
C LEU A 117 4.81 -0.07 -13.11
N LYS A 118 5.20 -1.04 -13.93
CA LYS A 118 5.96 -2.22 -13.48
C LYS A 118 7.35 -1.85 -12.97
N ASN A 119 7.94 -2.77 -12.23
CA ASN A 119 9.35 -2.72 -11.89
C ASN A 119 10.17 -2.93 -13.18
N PRO A 120 11.25 -2.18 -13.45
CA PRO A 120 12.10 -2.36 -14.64
C PRO A 120 12.60 -3.78 -14.86
N LYS A 121 12.88 -4.53 -13.80
CA LYS A 121 13.32 -5.93 -13.89
C LYS A 121 12.24 -6.90 -14.37
N ASP A 122 10.97 -6.50 -14.28
CA ASP A 122 9.81 -7.33 -14.64
C ASP A 122 9.20 -6.93 -16.00
N LEU A 123 9.91 -6.11 -16.77
CA LEU A 123 9.47 -5.65 -18.09
C LEU A 123 9.71 -6.73 -19.15
N THR A 124 8.75 -6.87 -20.07
CA THR A 124 8.97 -7.59 -21.32
C THR A 124 9.80 -6.72 -22.28
N ASP A 125 10.38 -7.34 -23.33
CA ASP A 125 11.16 -6.61 -24.34
C ASP A 125 10.35 -5.50 -24.99
N ASP A 126 9.10 -5.75 -25.38
CA ASP A 126 8.17 -4.75 -25.93
C ASP A 126 7.93 -3.56 -24.98
N GLN A 127 7.84 -3.84 -23.68
CA GLN A 127 7.68 -2.81 -22.66
C GLN A 127 8.98 -2.00 -22.50
N GLY A 128 10.12 -2.66 -22.57
CA GLY A 128 11.45 -2.03 -22.60
C GLY A 128 11.59 -1.09 -23.80
N ASP A 129 11.19 -1.51 -24.99
CA ASP A 129 11.24 -0.68 -26.21
C ASP A 129 10.25 0.50 -26.13
N THR A 130 9.09 0.28 -25.53
CA THR A 130 8.15 1.37 -25.22
C THR A 130 8.81 2.43 -24.33
N LEU A 131 9.54 2.04 -23.29
CA LEU A 131 10.29 2.98 -22.43
C LEU A 131 11.41 3.69 -23.16
N LYS A 132 12.15 3.00 -24.01
CA LYS A 132 13.21 3.62 -24.86
C LYS A 132 12.60 4.70 -25.77
N ALA A 133 11.44 4.43 -26.37
CA ALA A 133 10.73 5.39 -27.20
C ALA A 133 10.24 6.62 -26.39
N LEU A 134 9.69 6.39 -25.19
CA LEU A 134 9.28 7.48 -24.29
C LEU A 134 10.46 8.33 -23.83
N ARG A 135 11.62 7.71 -23.58
CA ARG A 135 12.86 8.41 -23.24
C ARG A 135 13.32 9.34 -24.37
N ARG A 136 13.28 8.88 -25.62
CA ARG A 136 13.67 9.69 -26.80
C ARG A 136 12.74 10.90 -26.96
N ASN A 137 11.44 10.73 -26.70
CA ASN A 137 10.47 11.81 -26.80
C ASN A 137 10.56 12.82 -25.64
N GLY A 138 11.14 12.41 -24.50
CA GLY A 138 11.26 13.26 -23.32
C GLY A 138 9.92 13.66 -22.72
N GLY A 139 9.82 14.91 -22.28
CA GLY A 139 8.58 15.52 -21.80
C GLY A 139 8.22 15.18 -20.33
N ALA A 140 7.03 15.61 -19.95
CA ALA A 140 6.57 15.48 -18.55
C ALA A 140 6.41 14.01 -18.11
N LEU A 141 5.96 13.14 -19.01
CA LEU A 141 5.75 11.73 -18.69
C LEU A 141 7.06 11.00 -18.42
N TRP A 142 8.12 11.28 -19.19
CA TRP A 142 9.43 10.70 -18.95
C TRP A 142 10.03 11.20 -17.63
N ARG A 143 9.94 12.50 -17.36
CA ARG A 143 10.40 13.08 -16.08
C ARG A 143 9.65 12.50 -14.87
N ALA A 144 8.33 12.29 -15.01
CA ALA A 144 7.52 11.64 -13.99
C ALA A 144 7.97 10.19 -13.74
N TYR A 145 8.27 9.43 -14.80
CA TYR A 145 8.83 8.08 -14.69
C TYR A 145 10.17 8.09 -13.95
N GLN A 146 11.08 9.00 -14.31
CA GLN A 146 12.38 9.13 -13.63
C GLN A 146 12.22 9.46 -12.13
N LEU A 147 11.25 10.31 -11.78
CA LEU A 147 10.97 10.63 -10.37
C LEU A 147 10.45 9.39 -9.62
N LYS A 148 9.54 8.61 -10.22
CA LYS A 148 9.05 7.35 -9.60
C LYS A 148 10.22 6.37 -9.37
N GLU A 149 11.06 6.15 -10.37
CA GLU A 149 12.18 5.22 -10.25
C GLU A 149 13.23 5.71 -9.25
N ALA A 150 13.50 7.02 -9.20
CA ALA A 150 14.43 7.59 -8.22
C ALA A 150 13.94 7.36 -6.78
N LEU A 151 12.63 7.52 -6.49
CA LEU A 151 12.11 7.25 -5.15
C LEU A 151 12.15 5.74 -4.84
N ARG A 152 11.86 4.89 -5.82
CA ARG A 152 11.93 3.46 -5.62
C ARG A 152 13.36 3.00 -5.28
N ALA A 153 14.36 3.60 -5.91
CA ALA A 153 15.76 3.31 -5.63
C ALA A 153 16.16 3.67 -4.19
N VAL A 154 15.56 4.71 -3.60
CA VAL A 154 15.80 5.08 -2.18
C VAL A 154 15.40 3.95 -1.23
N PHE A 155 14.28 3.25 -1.53
CA PHE A 155 13.79 2.16 -0.68
C PHE A 155 14.27 0.76 -1.09
N ALA A 156 15.00 0.64 -2.19
CA ALA A 156 15.50 -0.65 -2.69
C ALA A 156 16.88 -1.02 -2.14
N GLY A 157 17.58 -0.09 -1.51
CA GLY A 157 18.92 -0.28 -0.97
C GLY A 157 18.89 -0.50 0.54
N ASP A 158 19.86 -1.27 1.05
CA ASP A 158 20.15 -1.39 2.49
C ASP A 158 20.91 -0.15 2.98
N LEU A 159 20.24 1.01 2.92
CA LEU A 159 20.83 2.26 3.36
C LEU A 159 20.49 2.53 4.83
N PRO A 160 21.41 3.15 5.60
CA PRO A 160 21.10 3.65 6.93
C PRO A 160 19.87 4.58 6.92
N PRO A 161 19.00 4.53 7.95
CA PRO A 161 17.81 5.37 8.01
C PRO A 161 18.08 6.88 7.80
N ALA A 162 19.18 7.40 8.32
CA ALA A 162 19.59 8.80 8.15
C ALA A 162 19.82 9.15 6.67
N ASP A 163 20.49 8.28 5.92
CA ASP A 163 20.74 8.48 4.49
C ASP A 163 19.45 8.42 3.68
N VAL A 164 18.53 7.53 4.06
CA VAL A 164 17.19 7.45 3.45
C VAL A 164 16.43 8.76 3.69
N MET A 165 16.49 9.34 4.89
CA MET A 165 15.86 10.62 5.20
C MET A 165 16.37 11.77 4.32
N ASP A 166 17.68 11.86 4.13
CA ASP A 166 18.31 12.87 3.26
C ASP A 166 17.92 12.68 1.79
N LEU A 167 17.89 11.42 1.33
CA LEU A 167 17.47 11.10 -0.03
C LEU A 167 16.01 11.42 -0.28
N ILE A 168 15.11 11.20 0.69
CA ILE A 168 13.71 11.59 0.63
C ILE A 168 13.59 13.11 0.50
N ASP A 169 14.34 13.90 1.28
CA ASP A 169 14.31 15.36 1.21
C ASP A 169 14.81 15.89 -0.14
N ARG A 170 15.90 15.33 -0.65
CA ARG A 170 16.42 15.63 -2.01
C ARG A 170 15.40 15.27 -3.08
N TRP A 171 14.77 14.10 -2.95
CA TRP A 171 13.72 13.67 -3.87
C TRP A 171 12.52 14.63 -3.83
N CYS A 172 12.01 14.97 -2.65
CA CYS A 172 10.90 15.90 -2.47
C CYS A 172 11.21 17.27 -3.12
N SER A 173 12.41 17.77 -2.93
CA SER A 173 12.87 19.03 -3.51
C SER A 173 12.93 18.95 -5.06
N ARG A 174 13.39 17.82 -5.61
CA ARG A 174 13.41 17.56 -7.05
C ARG A 174 12.00 17.45 -7.62
N ALA A 175 11.10 16.73 -6.95
CA ALA A 175 9.72 16.56 -7.36
C ALA A 175 8.95 17.89 -7.37
N GLN A 176 9.15 18.75 -6.37
CA GLN A 176 8.57 20.10 -6.35
C GLN A 176 9.05 20.96 -7.52
N ARG A 177 10.36 20.95 -7.83
CA ARG A 177 10.93 21.67 -8.97
C ARG A 177 10.55 21.11 -10.34
N SER A 178 10.02 19.90 -10.41
CA SER A 178 9.60 19.26 -11.66
C SER A 178 8.45 19.99 -12.37
N ARG A 179 7.66 20.78 -11.63
CA ARG A 179 6.43 21.44 -12.08
C ARG A 179 5.38 20.47 -12.63
N ILE A 180 5.41 19.20 -12.18
CA ILE A 180 4.39 18.20 -12.50
C ILE A 180 3.42 18.18 -11.31
N PRO A 181 2.16 18.67 -11.46
CA PRO A 181 1.26 18.92 -10.33
C PRO A 181 1.03 17.70 -9.44
N ASP A 182 0.87 16.51 -10.04
CA ASP A 182 0.66 15.26 -9.30
C ASP A 182 1.89 14.89 -8.43
N PHE A 183 3.10 15.13 -8.93
CA PHE A 183 4.34 14.90 -8.18
C PHE A 183 4.62 15.97 -7.14
N VAL A 184 4.23 17.21 -7.37
CA VAL A 184 4.29 18.28 -6.36
C VAL A 184 3.40 17.92 -5.17
N LYS A 185 2.18 17.43 -5.42
CA LYS A 185 1.27 16.95 -4.36
C LYS A 185 1.83 15.74 -3.62
N ALA A 186 2.37 14.76 -4.36
CA ALA A 186 2.99 13.59 -3.76
C ALA A 186 4.17 13.97 -2.86
N ALA A 187 5.04 14.88 -3.30
CA ALA A 187 6.16 15.38 -2.51
C ALA A 187 5.72 16.10 -1.22
N ALA A 188 4.66 16.90 -1.29
CA ALA A 188 4.09 17.54 -0.11
C ALA A 188 3.56 16.51 0.91
N THR A 189 2.87 15.48 0.43
CA THR A 189 2.37 14.38 1.27
C THR A 189 3.52 13.61 1.91
N ILE A 190 4.54 13.23 1.13
CA ILE A 190 5.71 12.48 1.63
C ILE A 190 6.47 13.31 2.67
N ARG A 191 6.70 14.60 2.41
CA ARG A 191 7.36 15.49 3.37
C ARG A 191 6.61 15.62 4.68
N LYS A 192 5.28 15.74 4.61
CA LYS A 192 4.40 15.81 5.79
C LYS A 192 4.49 14.57 6.67
N HIS A 193 4.73 13.40 6.07
CA HIS A 193 4.72 12.11 6.74
C HIS A 193 6.12 11.48 6.84
N LYS A 194 7.18 12.27 6.60
CA LYS A 194 8.56 11.78 6.53
C LYS A 194 8.98 11.03 7.80
N ASP A 195 8.69 11.58 8.97
CA ASP A 195 9.09 10.98 10.25
C ASP A 195 8.50 9.58 10.43
N GLY A 196 7.22 9.40 10.08
CA GLY A 196 6.58 8.07 10.13
C GLY A 196 7.10 7.10 9.06
N ILE A 197 7.54 7.59 7.90
CA ILE A 197 8.21 6.76 6.88
C ILE A 197 9.56 6.28 7.41
N CYS A 198 10.32 7.15 8.05
CA CYS A 198 11.61 6.82 8.64
C CYS A 198 11.46 5.86 9.82
N ALA A 199 10.47 6.10 10.69
CA ALA A 199 10.16 5.19 11.79
C ALA A 199 9.81 3.78 11.31
N ALA A 200 9.13 3.64 10.17
CA ALA A 200 8.85 2.32 9.57
C ALA A 200 10.14 1.60 9.13
N ILE A 201 11.11 2.33 8.60
CA ILE A 201 12.40 1.78 8.17
C ILE A 201 13.24 1.39 9.39
N GLU A 202 13.36 2.28 10.37
CA GLU A 202 14.13 2.06 11.60
C GLU A 202 13.63 0.85 12.38
N ARG A 203 12.30 0.69 12.46
CA ARG A 203 11.64 -0.42 13.16
C ARG A 203 11.48 -1.67 12.30
N GLN A 204 11.92 -1.64 11.03
CA GLN A 204 11.76 -2.73 10.05
C GLN A 204 10.30 -3.19 9.90
N LEU A 205 9.36 -2.27 10.09
CA LEU A 205 7.93 -2.50 9.95
C LEU A 205 7.53 -2.42 8.47
N SER A 206 7.90 -3.45 7.68
CA SER A 206 7.43 -3.56 6.31
C SER A 206 6.14 -4.37 6.23
N ASN A 207 5.20 -3.92 5.41
CA ASN A 207 3.93 -4.64 5.19
C ASN A 207 4.06 -5.85 4.25
N GLY A 208 5.26 -6.30 3.91
CA GLY A 208 5.44 -7.48 3.04
C GLY A 208 4.74 -8.72 3.60
N ARG A 209 4.79 -8.95 4.92
CA ARG A 209 4.03 -10.01 5.60
C ARG A 209 2.52 -9.80 5.53
N HIS A 210 2.07 -8.55 5.62
CA HIS A 210 0.66 -8.17 5.51
C HIS A 210 0.13 -8.30 4.07
N GLU A 211 1.00 -8.19 3.06
CA GLU A 211 0.61 -8.43 1.67
C GLU A 211 0.24 -9.90 1.46
N GLY A 212 0.98 -10.84 2.03
CA GLY A 212 0.63 -12.27 2.06
C GLY A 212 -0.73 -12.51 2.74
N LEU A 213 -0.96 -11.88 3.89
CA LEU A 213 -2.22 -11.94 4.63
C LEU A 213 -3.38 -11.33 3.82
N ASN A 214 -3.19 -10.18 3.21
CA ASN A 214 -4.18 -9.54 2.34
C ASN A 214 -4.50 -10.41 1.11
N ASN A 215 -3.51 -11.07 0.52
CA ASN A 215 -3.72 -11.99 -0.60
C ASN A 215 -4.50 -13.23 -0.17
N LYS A 216 -4.22 -13.78 1.01
CA LYS A 216 -4.99 -14.88 1.60
C LYS A 216 -6.46 -14.49 1.78
N ILE A 217 -6.72 -13.33 2.38
CA ILE A 217 -8.08 -12.79 2.59
C ILE A 217 -8.79 -12.58 1.25
N ARG A 218 -8.13 -11.96 0.25
CA ARG A 218 -8.71 -11.77 -1.09
C ARG A 218 -9.05 -13.09 -1.77
N THR A 219 -8.18 -14.08 -1.65
CA THR A 219 -8.41 -15.41 -2.24
C THR A 219 -9.60 -16.10 -1.60
N MET A 220 -9.71 -16.06 -0.28
CA MET A 220 -10.85 -16.59 0.47
C MET A 220 -12.15 -15.88 0.06
N THR A 221 -12.14 -14.55 0.00
CA THR A 221 -13.32 -13.76 -0.38
C THR A 221 -13.77 -14.08 -1.80
N ARG A 222 -12.84 -14.31 -2.73
CA ARG A 222 -13.16 -14.71 -4.10
C ARG A 222 -13.72 -16.13 -4.19
N ARG A 223 -13.14 -17.08 -3.45
CA ARG A 223 -13.59 -18.49 -3.41
C ARG A 223 -14.97 -18.66 -2.78
N ALA A 224 -15.32 -17.79 -1.83
CA ALA A 224 -16.62 -17.79 -1.18
C ALA A 224 -17.75 -17.22 -2.08
N TYR A 225 -17.45 -16.81 -3.32
CA TYR A 225 -18.41 -16.17 -4.25
C TYR A 225 -19.13 -14.94 -3.65
N GLY A 226 -18.57 -14.35 -2.61
CA GLY A 226 -19.11 -13.25 -1.85
C GLY A 226 -19.69 -13.69 -0.50
N PHE A 227 -20.05 -12.71 0.29
CA PHE A 227 -20.65 -12.91 1.62
C PHE A 227 -21.96 -12.15 1.69
N HIS A 228 -22.94 -12.73 2.36
CA HIS A 228 -24.24 -12.09 2.58
C HIS A 228 -24.14 -10.92 3.58
N SER A 229 -23.13 -10.92 4.46
CA SER A 229 -22.88 -9.82 5.40
C SER A 229 -21.36 -9.59 5.62
N PRO A 230 -20.96 -8.38 6.05
CA PRO A 230 -19.58 -8.11 6.45
C PRO A 230 -19.13 -8.93 7.67
N GLU A 231 -20.06 -9.23 8.57
CA GLU A 231 -19.83 -10.02 9.78
C GLU A 231 -19.47 -11.47 9.43
N ALA A 232 -20.17 -12.07 8.45
CA ALA A 232 -19.83 -13.39 7.95
C ALA A 232 -18.45 -13.43 7.30
N ALA A 233 -18.09 -12.37 6.54
CA ALA A 233 -16.74 -12.24 5.98
C ALA A 233 -15.68 -12.12 7.09
N LEU A 234 -15.95 -11.30 8.12
CA LEU A 234 -15.06 -11.12 9.26
C LEU A 234 -14.88 -12.41 10.05
N ALA A 235 -15.95 -13.16 10.32
CA ALA A 235 -15.87 -14.43 11.02
C ALA A 235 -14.93 -15.41 10.29
N LEU A 236 -15.05 -15.53 8.96
CA LEU A 236 -14.13 -16.37 8.18
C LEU A 236 -12.69 -15.88 8.22
N VAL A 237 -12.47 -14.56 8.17
CA VAL A 237 -11.13 -13.96 8.28
C VAL A 237 -10.52 -14.27 9.65
N MET A 238 -11.28 -14.11 10.74
CA MET A 238 -10.82 -14.42 12.10
C MET A 238 -10.51 -15.90 12.29
N LEU A 239 -11.34 -16.78 11.72
CA LEU A 239 -11.13 -18.23 11.77
C LEU A 239 -9.85 -18.68 11.05
N THR A 240 -9.53 -18.06 9.91
CA THR A 240 -8.43 -18.51 9.03
C THR A 240 -7.14 -17.72 9.20
N CYS A 241 -7.19 -16.52 9.74
CA CYS A 241 -6.07 -15.59 9.89
C CYS A 241 -5.92 -15.06 11.32
N GLY A 242 -6.82 -15.40 12.23
CA GLY A 242 -6.74 -15.04 13.65
C GLY A 242 -5.76 -15.95 14.43
N PRO A 243 -5.57 -15.68 15.71
CA PRO A 243 -4.65 -16.43 16.58
C PRO A 243 -5.16 -17.82 16.96
N THR A 244 -6.37 -18.19 16.55
CA THR A 244 -7.01 -19.47 16.93
C THR A 244 -6.39 -20.62 16.16
N THR A 245 -5.80 -21.57 16.86
CA THR A 245 -5.36 -22.86 16.33
C THR A 245 -6.53 -23.84 16.40
N LEU A 246 -7.06 -24.25 15.23
CA LEU A 246 -8.10 -25.28 15.17
C LEU A 246 -7.46 -26.67 15.25
N THR A 247 -7.74 -27.41 16.30
CA THR A 247 -7.41 -28.83 16.38
C THR A 247 -8.56 -29.63 15.79
N LEU A 248 -8.34 -30.22 14.61
CA LEU A 248 -9.37 -31.06 13.96
C LEU A 248 -9.46 -32.40 14.67
N PRO A 249 -10.68 -32.93 14.93
CA PRO A 249 -10.86 -34.17 15.69
C PRO A 249 -10.24 -35.41 15.02
N TYR A 250 -9.88 -35.33 13.73
CA TYR A 250 -9.30 -36.45 12.98
C TYR A 250 -7.76 -36.57 13.05
N HIS A 251 -7.07 -35.65 13.71
CA HIS A 251 -5.60 -35.71 13.87
C HIS A 251 -5.12 -36.40 15.15
N THR A 252 -6.01 -37.01 15.93
CA THR A 252 -5.64 -37.78 17.14
C THR A 252 -5.51 -39.30 16.89
N GLY A 253 -5.47 -39.73 15.66
CA GLY A 253 -5.27 -41.13 15.26
C GLY A 253 -3.86 -41.36 14.73
N SER A 254 -2.90 -41.72 15.59
CA SER A 254 -1.74 -42.50 15.19
C SER A 254 -2.22 -43.85 14.68
N HIS A 255 -2.20 -44.07 13.35
CA HIS A 255 -2.30 -45.43 12.84
C HIS A 255 -1.01 -46.18 13.25
N PRO A 256 -1.07 -47.25 14.06
CA PRO A 256 0.05 -48.13 14.19
C PRO A 256 0.21 -48.88 12.86
N HIS A 257 1.34 -48.66 12.21
CA HIS A 257 1.76 -49.55 11.13
C HIS A 257 2.00 -50.96 11.72
N SER A 258 1.13 -51.89 11.35
CA SER A 258 1.39 -53.31 11.43
C SER A 258 1.97 -53.78 10.09
#